data_03adc31ca291839296f68ca77c1f03d9
#
_entry.id   03adc31ca291839296f68ca77c1f03d9
#
_cell.length_a   1.000
_cell.length_b   1.000
_cell.length_c   1.000
_cell.angle_alpha   90.00
_cell.angle_beta   90.00
_cell.angle_gamma   90.00
#
_symmetry.space_group_name_H-M   'P 1'
#
loop_
_entity.id
_entity.type
_entity.pdbx_description
1 polymer ?
#
loop_
_entity_poly.entity_id
_entity_poly.type
_entity_poly.pdbx_seq_one_letter_code
_entity_poly.pdbx_strand_id
1 'polypeptide(L)'
;MMTNRELLINAARAGEIAGKYYIAYGERDVNEGIDIGGGRLWNPLINNADAFSLMVRLYLDLDVRDYGILVNSPDTGVRYKQLVARGEDREKATRLAIVNCAAIIGENL
;
A
#
# COMPACT_ATOMS: atom_id res chain seq x y z
N MET A 1 -11.81 8.11 -5.81
CA MET A 1 -10.43 7.93 -5.31
C MET A 1 -10.47 7.57 -3.83
N MET A 2 -9.71 6.58 -3.42
CA MET A 2 -9.66 6.19 -2.01
C MET A 2 -8.82 7.14 -1.19
N THR A 3 -9.27 7.43 0.04
CA THR A 3 -8.46 8.13 1.05
C THR A 3 -7.35 7.20 1.56
N ASN A 4 -6.37 7.75 2.27
CA ASN A 4 -5.33 6.92 2.91
C ASN A 4 -5.94 5.89 3.85
N ARG A 5 -6.98 6.27 4.59
CA ARG A 5 -7.70 5.36 5.48
C ARG A 5 -8.28 4.18 4.70
N GLU A 6 -8.98 4.46 3.62
CA GLU A 6 -9.59 3.42 2.77
C GLU A 6 -8.53 2.53 2.11
N LEU A 7 -7.44 3.12 1.63
CA LEU A 7 -6.32 2.37 1.07
C LEU A 7 -5.73 1.40 2.09
N LEU A 8 -5.46 1.88 3.30
CA LEU A 8 -4.86 1.06 4.35
C LEU A 8 -5.80 -0.07 4.81
N ILE A 9 -7.08 0.26 5.02
CA ILE A 9 -8.08 -0.74 5.45
C ILE A 9 -8.25 -1.82 4.38
N ASN A 10 -8.40 -1.43 3.12
CA ASN A 10 -8.60 -2.38 2.02
C ASN A 10 -7.35 -3.20 1.72
N ALA A 11 -6.16 -2.57 1.77
CA ALA A 11 -4.90 -3.28 1.58
C ALA A 11 -4.67 -4.31 2.70
N ALA A 12 -4.97 -3.94 3.95
CA ALA A 12 -4.88 -4.85 5.09
C ALA A 12 -5.84 -6.04 4.91
N ARG A 13 -7.05 -5.77 4.43
CA ARG A 13 -8.05 -6.80 4.16
C ARG A 13 -7.55 -7.78 3.10
N ALA A 14 -6.98 -7.28 2.01
CA ALA A 14 -6.41 -8.14 0.96
C ALA A 14 -5.27 -8.99 1.48
N GLY A 15 -4.36 -8.39 2.26
CA GLY A 15 -3.18 -9.07 2.81
C GLY A 15 -3.44 -9.88 4.07
N GLU A 16 -4.68 -9.91 4.55
CA GLU A 16 -5.06 -10.59 5.79
C GLU A 16 -4.29 -10.08 7.00
N ILE A 17 -4.09 -8.77 7.06
CA ILE A 17 -3.45 -8.08 8.19
C ILE A 17 -4.55 -7.73 9.21
N ALA A 18 -4.53 -8.39 10.35
CA ALA A 18 -5.51 -8.13 11.41
C ALA A 18 -5.14 -6.89 12.21
N GLY A 19 -6.12 -6.03 12.47
CA GLY A 19 -5.93 -4.83 13.25
C GLY A 19 -6.95 -3.75 12.88
N LYS A 20 -6.90 -2.65 13.63
CA LYS A 20 -7.80 -1.52 13.41
C LYS A 20 -7.02 -0.32 12.90
N TYR A 21 -7.66 0.45 12.03
CA TYR A 21 -7.09 1.71 11.58
C TYR A 21 -6.92 2.67 12.76
N TYR A 22 -5.74 3.30 12.80
CA TYR A 22 -5.37 4.25 13.83
C TYR A 22 -4.75 5.48 13.17
N ILE A 23 -5.08 6.65 13.69
CA ILE A 23 -4.42 7.89 13.30
C ILE A 23 -4.30 8.80 14.51
N ALA A 24 -3.12 9.41 14.69
CA ALA A 24 -2.87 10.42 15.70
C ALA A 24 -2.05 11.55 15.10
N TYR A 25 -2.48 12.78 15.39
CA TYR A 25 -1.81 13.98 14.90
C TYR A 25 -0.90 14.54 15.99
N GLY A 26 0.41 14.56 15.72
CA GLY A 26 1.40 15.23 16.54
C GLY A 26 1.61 16.67 16.09
N GLU A 27 2.51 17.39 16.78
CA GLU A 27 2.83 18.77 16.43
C GLU A 27 3.49 18.92 15.06
N ARG A 28 4.27 17.90 14.65
CA ARG A 28 5.08 17.94 13.42
C ARG A 28 4.88 16.72 12.53
N ASP A 29 4.18 15.71 13.00
CA ASP A 29 4.02 14.46 12.28
C ASP A 29 2.63 13.87 12.50
N VAL A 30 2.35 12.85 11.69
CA VAL A 30 1.13 12.05 11.80
C VAL A 30 1.54 10.61 11.94
N ASN A 31 1.02 9.94 12.97
CA ASN A 31 1.15 8.49 13.12
C ASN A 31 -0.12 7.84 12.58
N GLU A 32 0.00 7.10 11.51
CA GLU A 32 -1.13 6.50 10.81
C GLU A 32 -0.80 5.08 10.39
N GLY A 33 -1.77 4.18 10.48
CA GLY A 33 -1.60 2.81 10.02
C GLY A 33 -2.66 1.89 10.59
N ILE A 34 -2.43 0.60 10.43
CA ILE A 34 -3.23 -0.45 11.05
C ILE A 34 -2.51 -0.89 12.32
N ASP A 35 -3.17 -0.73 13.46
CA ASP A 35 -2.61 -1.16 14.73
C ASP A 35 -2.63 -2.69 14.81
N ILE A 36 -1.44 -3.28 14.68
CA ILE A 36 -1.25 -4.74 14.68
C ILE A 36 -0.83 -5.28 16.04
N GLY A 37 -0.82 -4.42 17.08
CA GLY A 37 -0.42 -4.78 18.43
C GLY A 37 1.05 -4.50 18.70
N GLY A 38 1.44 -4.58 19.97
CA GLY A 38 2.82 -4.35 20.38
C GLY A 38 3.35 -2.94 20.13
N GLY A 39 2.47 -1.97 20.00
CA GLY A 39 2.84 -0.59 19.71
C GLY A 39 3.25 -0.35 18.26
N ARG A 40 2.99 -1.30 17.37
CA ARG A 40 3.38 -1.21 15.96
C ARG A 40 2.20 -0.85 15.07
N LEU A 41 2.41 0.13 14.20
CA LEU A 41 1.49 0.48 13.11
C LEU A 41 2.01 -0.07 11.80
N TRP A 42 1.19 -0.88 11.13
CA TRP A 42 1.46 -1.37 9.79
C TRP A 42 1.03 -0.30 8.79
N ASN A 43 1.95 0.17 7.96
CA ASN A 43 1.63 1.19 6.96
C ASN A 43 2.52 1.04 5.73
N PRO A 44 2.05 0.32 4.71
CA PRO A 44 2.82 0.13 3.47
C PRO A 44 2.92 1.38 2.60
N LEU A 45 2.19 2.46 2.91
CA LEU A 45 2.33 3.73 2.19
C LEU A 45 3.65 4.42 2.52
N ILE A 46 4.17 4.22 3.74
CA ILE A 46 5.37 4.90 4.21
C ILE A 46 6.52 3.95 4.57
N ASN A 47 6.26 2.66 4.69
CA ASN A 47 7.24 1.67 5.13
C ASN A 47 7.51 0.65 4.03
N ASN A 48 8.76 0.60 3.56
CA ASN A 48 9.16 -0.31 2.48
C ASN A 48 8.98 -1.78 2.85
N ALA A 49 9.29 -2.15 4.10
CA ALA A 49 9.15 -3.53 4.56
C ALA A 49 7.68 -3.97 4.56
N ASP A 50 6.78 -3.09 4.99
CA ASP A 50 5.35 -3.38 4.99
C ASP A 50 4.83 -3.51 3.55
N ALA A 51 5.27 -2.64 2.64
CA ALA A 51 4.89 -2.71 1.23
C ALA A 51 5.43 -3.98 0.56
N PHE A 52 6.69 -4.32 0.83
CA PHE A 52 7.31 -5.53 0.28
C PHE A 52 6.59 -6.80 0.78
N SER A 53 6.30 -6.86 2.08
CA SER A 53 5.56 -7.98 2.66
C SER A 53 4.17 -8.13 2.04
N LEU A 54 3.47 -7.02 1.82
CA LEU A 54 2.15 -7.02 1.17
C LEU A 54 2.24 -7.56 -0.25
N MET A 55 3.23 -7.10 -1.01
CA MET A 55 3.47 -7.57 -2.38
C MET A 55 3.71 -9.08 -2.43
N VAL A 56 4.53 -9.59 -1.51
CA VAL A 56 4.85 -11.02 -1.43
C VAL A 56 3.62 -11.85 -1.04
N ARG A 57 2.86 -11.39 -0.05
CA ARG A 57 1.64 -12.07 0.40
C ARG A 57 0.60 -12.23 -0.71
N LEU A 58 0.51 -11.25 -1.59
CA LEU A 58 -0.48 -11.22 -2.66
C LEU A 58 0.05 -11.74 -4.00
N TYR A 59 1.30 -12.19 -4.04
CA TYR A 59 1.95 -12.66 -5.27
C TYR A 59 1.88 -11.63 -6.39
N LEU A 60 2.13 -10.35 -6.06
CA LEU A 60 2.08 -9.27 -7.04
C LEU A 60 3.33 -9.23 -7.90
N ASP A 61 3.16 -9.00 -9.19
CA ASP A 61 4.24 -8.70 -10.11
C ASP A 61 4.49 -7.20 -10.11
N LEU A 62 5.75 -6.81 -10.04
CA LEU A 62 6.17 -5.42 -9.99
C LEU A 62 7.10 -5.12 -11.18
N ASP A 63 6.75 -4.09 -11.96
CA ASP A 63 7.55 -3.63 -13.09
C ASP A 63 7.83 -2.13 -12.90
N VAL A 64 9.09 -1.81 -12.59
CA VAL A 64 9.52 -0.44 -12.35
C VAL A 64 10.17 0.13 -13.62
N ARG A 65 9.55 1.17 -14.15
CA ARG A 65 10.03 1.84 -15.39
C ARG A 65 10.28 3.33 -15.14
N ASP A 66 10.94 3.99 -16.08
CA ASP A 66 11.25 5.42 -15.97
C ASP A 66 10.02 6.29 -15.81
N TYR A 67 8.95 5.95 -16.49
CA TYR A 67 7.70 6.74 -16.57
C TYR A 67 6.63 6.27 -15.59
N GLY A 68 6.78 5.11 -14.99
CA GLY A 68 5.75 4.59 -14.11
C GLY A 68 6.08 3.25 -13.48
N ILE A 69 5.25 2.91 -12.53
CA ILE A 69 5.29 1.65 -11.80
C ILE A 69 4.04 0.85 -12.17
N LEU A 70 4.23 -0.36 -12.64
CA LEU A 70 3.13 -1.26 -12.99
C LEU A 70 3.07 -2.38 -11.97
N VAL A 71 1.89 -2.60 -11.40
CA VAL A 71 1.65 -3.70 -10.47
C VAL A 71 0.52 -4.55 -11.03
N ASN A 72 0.73 -5.85 -11.06
CA ASN A 72 -0.21 -6.80 -11.60
C ASN A 72 -0.44 -7.93 -10.60
N SER A 73 -1.70 -8.30 -10.42
CA SER A 73 -2.09 -9.46 -9.62
C SER A 73 -2.52 -10.58 -10.57
N PRO A 74 -1.66 -11.58 -10.82
CA PRO A 74 -2.04 -12.71 -11.68
C PRO A 74 -3.25 -13.49 -11.14
N ASP A 75 -3.37 -13.58 -9.82
CA ASP A 75 -4.45 -14.34 -9.18
C ASP A 75 -5.82 -13.71 -9.35
N THR A 76 -5.89 -12.37 -9.34
CA THR A 76 -7.16 -11.65 -9.38
C THR A 76 -7.41 -10.91 -10.70
N GLY A 77 -6.38 -10.71 -11.50
CA GLY A 77 -6.44 -9.92 -12.72
C GLY A 77 -6.40 -8.41 -12.49
N VAL A 78 -6.27 -7.96 -11.25
CA VAL A 78 -6.17 -6.52 -10.94
C VAL A 78 -4.82 -5.99 -11.40
N ARG A 79 -4.85 -4.83 -12.05
CA ARG A 79 -3.67 -4.11 -12.51
C ARG A 79 -3.73 -2.68 -12.05
N TYR A 80 -2.59 -2.11 -11.68
CA TYR A 80 -2.50 -0.71 -11.31
C TYR A 80 -1.23 -0.09 -11.87
N LYS A 81 -1.37 1.12 -12.42
CA LYS A 81 -0.25 1.89 -12.96
C LYS A 81 -0.15 3.21 -12.20
N GLN A 82 1.02 3.44 -11.62
CA GLN A 82 1.33 4.70 -10.97
C GLN A 82 2.32 5.46 -11.84
N LEU A 83 1.92 6.63 -12.33
CA LEU A 83 2.81 7.49 -13.10
C LEU A 83 3.85 8.13 -12.16
N VAL A 84 5.07 8.23 -12.63
CA VAL A 84 6.17 8.86 -11.89
C VAL A 84 6.67 10.03 -12.71
N ALA A 85 6.54 11.24 -12.17
CA ALA A 85 7.07 12.43 -12.78
C ALA A 85 8.59 12.51 -12.53
N ARG A 86 9.27 13.25 -13.40
CA ARG A 86 10.69 13.48 -13.25
C ARG A 86 10.98 14.18 -11.91
N GLY A 87 11.88 13.60 -11.12
CA GLY A 87 12.26 14.13 -9.82
C GLY A 87 11.39 13.67 -8.66
N GLU A 88 10.33 12.89 -8.91
CA GLU A 88 9.54 12.30 -7.84
C GLU A 88 10.28 11.16 -7.15
N ASP A 89 9.90 10.92 -5.88
CA ASP A 89 10.40 9.80 -5.09
C ASP A 89 9.85 8.48 -5.66
N ARG A 90 10.72 7.72 -6.30
CA ARG A 90 10.36 6.46 -6.95
C ARG A 90 9.97 5.38 -5.96
N GLU A 91 10.58 5.35 -4.78
CA GLU A 91 10.21 4.38 -3.74
C GLU A 91 8.81 4.66 -3.20
N LYS A 92 8.49 5.93 -3.00
CA LYS A 92 7.14 6.35 -2.59
C LYS A 92 6.11 5.97 -3.65
N ALA A 93 6.40 6.22 -4.92
CA ALA A 93 5.52 5.86 -6.03
C ALA A 93 5.31 4.34 -6.11
N THR A 94 6.36 3.57 -5.86
CA THR A 94 6.29 2.10 -5.85
C THR A 94 5.41 1.60 -4.71
N ARG A 95 5.59 2.13 -3.50
CA ARG A 95 4.73 1.79 -2.36
C ARG A 95 3.26 2.12 -2.66
N LEU A 96 3.02 3.29 -3.23
CA LEU A 96 1.66 3.72 -3.57
C LEU A 96 1.03 2.80 -4.61
N ALA A 97 1.78 2.36 -5.62
CA ALA A 97 1.30 1.42 -6.63
C ALA A 97 0.92 0.07 -6.03
N ILE A 98 1.77 -0.46 -5.15
CA ILE A 98 1.51 -1.73 -4.45
C ILE A 98 0.24 -1.63 -3.60
N VAL A 99 0.13 -0.56 -2.82
CA VAL A 99 -1.01 -0.35 -1.92
C VAL A 99 -2.31 -0.17 -2.70
N ASN A 100 -2.29 0.60 -3.79
CA ASN A 100 -3.48 0.78 -4.61
C ASN A 100 -3.95 -0.53 -5.25
N CYS A 101 -3.04 -1.32 -5.78
CA CYS A 101 -3.39 -2.63 -6.32
C CYS A 101 -4.01 -3.53 -5.24
N ALA A 102 -3.36 -3.61 -4.08
CA ALA A 102 -3.86 -4.39 -2.96
C ALA A 102 -5.22 -3.89 -2.45
N ALA A 103 -5.42 -2.58 -2.39
CA ALA A 103 -6.67 -1.99 -1.93
C ALA A 103 -7.82 -2.30 -2.88
N ILE A 104 -7.58 -2.29 -4.18
CA ILE A 104 -8.60 -2.69 -5.17
C ILE A 104 -8.99 -4.16 -4.98
N ILE A 105 -8.02 -5.03 -4.72
CA ILE A 105 -8.28 -6.42 -4.40
C ILE A 105 -9.14 -6.52 -3.13
N GLY A 106 -8.75 -5.82 -2.07
CA GLY A 106 -9.45 -5.83 -0.80
C GLY A 106 -10.87 -5.29 -0.87
N GLU A 107 -11.09 -4.24 -1.66
CA GLU A 107 -12.40 -3.65 -1.89
C GLU A 107 -13.39 -4.62 -2.52
N ASN A 108 -12.89 -5.57 -3.30
CA ASN A 108 -13.70 -6.55 -4.02
C ASN A 108 -13.84 -7.90 -3.30
N LEU A 109 -13.37 -8.01 -2.09
CA LEU A 109 -13.49 -9.23 -1.30
C LEU A 109 -14.88 -9.40 -0.67
#